data_00ce439ddf77f9601e98a78afb70caf7
#
_entry.id   00ce439ddf77f9601e98a78afb70caf7
#
_cell.length_a   1.000
_cell.length_b   1.000
_cell.length_c   1.000
_cell.angle_alpha   90.00
_cell.angle_beta   90.00
_cell.angle_gamma   90.00
#
_symmetry.space_group_name_H-M   'P 1'
#
loop_
_entity.id
_entity.type
_entity.pdbx_description
1 polymer ?
#
loop_
_entity_poly.entity_id
_entity_poly.type
_entity_poly.pdbx_seq_one_letter_code
_entity_poly.pdbx_strand_id
1 'polypeptide(L)'
;EVAARFLPFEIPSLSLAYLGKEEKGFYALVPSTKCSLLSFLERACVMDLDAFRAPLKTEDVARRGHLSLEERSNLYMWGYHRVLDSFQFHITLTDGIADAGLRALVGAGLRKALEGVLDAPLRIDALTLFKQENRNRPFSAVARLPFANLQTAREKA
;
A
#
# COMPACT_ATOMS: atom_id res chain seq x y z
N GLU A 1 -9.90 15.53 5.08
CA GLU A 1 -10.50 15.92 3.77
C GLU A 1 -10.43 14.80 2.72
N VAL A 2 -9.30 14.08 2.54
CA VAL A 2 -9.17 12.99 1.55
C VAL A 2 -10.27 11.94 1.73
N ALA A 3 -10.40 11.37 2.94
CA ALA A 3 -11.37 10.31 3.22
C ALA A 3 -12.83 10.70 2.88
N ALA A 4 -13.20 11.97 3.07
CA ALA A 4 -14.55 12.45 2.82
C ALA A 4 -14.94 12.53 1.33
N ARG A 5 -13.98 12.33 0.42
CA ARG A 5 -14.21 12.34 -1.04
C ARG A 5 -14.46 10.95 -1.62
N PHE A 6 -14.29 9.91 -0.81
CA PHE A 6 -14.47 8.54 -1.23
C PHE A 6 -15.69 7.92 -0.56
N LEU A 7 -16.41 7.09 -1.29
CA LEU A 7 -17.38 6.16 -0.75
C LEU A 7 -16.68 4.81 -0.50
N PRO A 8 -17.18 4.00 0.46
CA PRO A 8 -16.71 2.64 0.63
C PRO A 8 -16.79 1.85 -0.69
N PHE A 9 -15.75 1.07 -0.96
CA PHE A 9 -15.68 0.18 -2.14
C PHE A 9 -15.07 -1.16 -1.76
N GLU A 10 -15.16 -2.12 -2.66
CA GLU A 10 -14.65 -3.47 -2.45
C GLU A 10 -13.61 -3.84 -3.51
N ILE A 11 -12.60 -4.57 -3.06
CA ILE A 11 -11.69 -5.34 -3.92
C ILE A 11 -12.27 -6.75 -3.94
N PRO A 12 -12.71 -7.26 -5.11
CA PRO A 12 -13.48 -8.51 -5.17
C PRO A 12 -12.75 -9.72 -4.58
N SER A 13 -11.45 -9.82 -4.79
CA SER A 13 -10.61 -10.89 -4.26
C SER A 13 -9.15 -10.48 -4.21
N LEU A 14 -8.37 -11.21 -3.43
CA LEU A 14 -6.93 -11.03 -3.29
C LEU A 14 -6.20 -12.28 -3.80
N SER A 15 -5.00 -12.09 -4.29
CA SER A 15 -4.09 -13.18 -4.67
C SER A 15 -2.82 -13.12 -3.83
N LEU A 16 -2.29 -14.26 -3.46
CA LEU A 16 -0.97 -14.37 -2.85
C LEU A 16 0.09 -14.26 -3.95
N ALA A 17 0.91 -13.23 -3.90
CA ALA A 17 2.00 -12.99 -4.83
C ALA A 17 3.36 -12.98 -4.13
N TYR A 18 4.41 -13.36 -4.85
CA TYR A 18 5.78 -13.14 -4.44
C TYR A 18 6.32 -11.94 -5.20
N LEU A 19 6.62 -10.84 -4.49
CA LEU A 19 7.02 -9.57 -5.05
C LEU A 19 8.52 -9.33 -4.85
N GLY A 20 9.13 -8.65 -5.83
CA GLY A 20 10.56 -8.32 -5.80
C GLY A 20 11.43 -9.31 -6.56
N LYS A 21 12.75 -9.19 -6.38
CA LYS A 21 13.72 -10.11 -7.01
C LYS A 21 13.73 -11.45 -6.28
N GLU A 22 14.05 -12.50 -7.01
CA GLU A 22 14.01 -13.89 -6.51
C GLU A 22 14.73 -14.08 -5.16
N GLU A 23 15.88 -13.44 -4.99
CA GLU A 23 16.72 -13.56 -3.79
C GLU A 23 16.35 -12.59 -2.64
N LYS A 24 15.44 -11.64 -2.87
CA LYS A 24 15.08 -10.60 -1.90
C LYS A 24 13.59 -10.26 -1.90
N GLY A 25 12.81 -11.09 -2.56
CA GLY A 25 11.37 -10.89 -2.63
C GLY A 25 10.67 -11.36 -1.37
N PHE A 26 9.43 -10.98 -1.25
CA PHE A 26 8.56 -11.23 -0.10
C PHE A 26 7.16 -11.63 -0.57
N TYR A 27 6.44 -12.34 0.28
CA TYR A 27 5.03 -12.63 0.03
C TYR A 27 4.15 -11.44 0.42
N ALA A 28 3.18 -11.17 -0.43
CA ALA A 28 2.18 -10.14 -0.22
C ALA A 28 0.82 -10.55 -0.80
N LEU A 29 -0.26 -9.96 -0.28
CA LEU A 29 -1.56 -10.01 -0.92
C LEU A 29 -1.67 -8.84 -1.91
N VAL A 30 -2.14 -9.14 -3.10
CA VAL A 30 -2.41 -8.15 -4.15
C VAL A 30 -3.84 -8.31 -4.66
N PRO A 31 -4.50 -7.29 -5.18
CA PRO A 31 -5.79 -7.44 -5.85
C PRO A 31 -5.67 -8.41 -7.02
N SER A 32 -6.58 -9.37 -7.12
CA SER A 32 -6.61 -10.34 -8.24
C SER A 32 -6.92 -9.66 -9.58
N THR A 33 -7.59 -8.51 -9.54
CA THR A 33 -7.90 -7.67 -10.69
C THR A 33 -7.55 -6.22 -10.38
N LYS A 34 -7.20 -5.43 -11.41
CA LYS A 34 -6.88 -4.01 -11.25
C LYS A 34 -8.08 -3.26 -10.65
N CYS A 35 -7.85 -2.57 -9.53
CA CYS A 35 -8.85 -1.71 -8.87
C CYS A 35 -8.48 -0.24 -9.04
N SER A 36 -9.15 0.45 -9.96
CA SER A 36 -8.88 1.87 -10.24
C SER A 36 -9.15 2.78 -9.03
N LEU A 37 -10.11 2.42 -8.17
CA LEU A 37 -10.42 3.18 -6.96
C LEU A 37 -9.24 3.22 -5.97
N LEU A 38 -8.44 2.14 -5.88
CA LEU A 38 -7.20 2.16 -5.10
C LEU A 38 -6.18 3.15 -5.66
N SER A 39 -6.03 3.21 -6.99
CA SER A 39 -5.12 4.17 -7.62
C SER A 39 -5.59 5.61 -7.44
N PHE A 40 -6.91 5.87 -7.49
CA PHE A 40 -7.45 7.19 -7.20
C PHE A 40 -7.26 7.59 -5.73
N LEU A 41 -7.47 6.67 -4.81
CA LEU A 41 -7.27 6.89 -3.38
C LEU A 41 -5.80 7.20 -3.07
N GLU A 42 -4.88 6.41 -3.62
CA GLU A 42 -3.44 6.62 -3.47
C GLU A 42 -3.03 7.99 -4.02
N ARG A 43 -3.43 8.30 -5.26
CA ARG A 43 -3.15 9.60 -5.90
C ARG A 43 -3.65 10.77 -5.04
N ALA A 44 -4.87 10.68 -4.52
CA ALA A 44 -5.42 11.71 -3.63
C ALA A 44 -4.59 11.86 -2.34
N CYS A 45 -4.19 10.74 -1.73
CA CYS A 45 -3.31 10.78 -0.55
C CYS A 45 -1.96 11.42 -0.86
N VAL A 46 -1.31 11.02 -1.96
CA VAL A 46 0.01 11.55 -2.35
C VAL A 46 -0.06 13.05 -2.58
N MET A 47 -1.01 13.50 -3.41
CA MET A 47 -1.09 14.91 -3.80
C MET A 47 -1.53 15.84 -2.67
N ASP A 48 -2.53 15.43 -1.89
CA ASP A 48 -3.09 16.32 -0.85
C ASP A 48 -2.25 16.33 0.44
N LEU A 49 -1.49 15.26 0.69
CA LEU A 49 -0.68 15.16 1.91
C LEU A 49 0.78 15.56 1.69
N ASP A 50 1.21 15.84 0.47
CA ASP A 50 2.60 16.21 0.15
C ASP A 50 3.07 17.44 0.94
N ALA A 51 2.20 18.40 1.21
CA ALA A 51 2.51 19.59 2.00
C ALA A 51 2.95 19.27 3.45
N PHE A 52 2.63 18.09 3.96
CA PHE A 52 3.03 17.62 5.30
C PHE A 52 4.29 16.77 5.28
N ARG A 53 4.84 16.50 4.11
CA ARG A 53 6.01 15.64 3.93
C ARG A 53 7.29 16.38 4.36
N ALA A 54 8.13 15.71 5.14
CA ALA A 54 9.47 16.19 5.41
C ALA A 54 10.33 16.24 4.13
N PRO A 55 11.31 17.15 4.02
CA PRO A 55 12.24 17.17 2.91
C PRO A 55 12.95 15.83 2.69
N LEU A 56 13.19 15.50 1.43
CA LEU A 56 13.90 14.28 1.05
C LEU A 56 15.35 14.34 1.54
N LYS A 57 15.80 13.31 2.23
CA LYS A 57 17.17 13.22 2.73
C LYS A 57 18.10 12.64 1.67
N THR A 58 19.32 13.16 1.59
CA THR A 58 20.36 12.67 0.66
C THR A 58 20.61 11.17 0.78
N GLU A 59 20.55 10.64 2.01
CA GLU A 59 20.72 9.19 2.29
C GLU A 59 19.60 8.34 1.68
N ASP A 60 18.37 8.87 1.62
CA ASP A 60 17.23 8.15 1.04
C ASP A 60 17.35 8.08 -0.49
N VAL A 61 17.98 9.07 -1.12
CA VAL A 61 18.32 9.06 -2.54
C VAL A 61 19.44 8.06 -2.84
N ALA A 62 20.51 8.09 -2.02
CA ALA A 62 21.69 7.23 -2.21
C ALA A 62 21.38 5.74 -2.10
N ARG A 63 20.46 5.34 -1.22
CA ARG A 63 20.02 3.95 -1.04
C ARG A 63 19.28 3.36 -2.24
N ARG A 64 18.85 4.18 -3.20
CA ARG A 64 17.96 3.80 -4.29
C ARG A 64 18.63 3.96 -5.67
N GLY A 65 19.88 3.55 -5.80
CA GLY A 65 20.76 3.78 -6.95
C GLY A 65 20.31 3.22 -8.31
N HIS A 66 19.28 2.38 -8.39
CA HIS A 66 18.85 1.69 -9.62
C HIS A 66 17.39 1.97 -9.98
N LEU A 67 16.96 3.22 -9.86
CA LEU A 67 15.61 3.64 -10.24
C LEU A 67 15.56 4.00 -11.74
N SER A 68 14.42 3.70 -12.40
CA SER A 68 14.10 4.23 -13.72
C SER A 68 14.01 5.77 -13.68
N LEU A 69 13.93 6.42 -14.82
CA LEU A 69 13.75 7.87 -14.88
C LEU A 69 12.45 8.31 -14.22
N GLU A 70 11.37 7.58 -14.44
CA GLU A 70 10.07 7.83 -13.85
C GLU A 70 10.11 7.64 -12.34
N GLU A 71 10.62 6.51 -11.84
CA GLU A 71 10.76 6.24 -10.40
C GLU A 71 11.64 7.29 -9.72
N ARG A 72 12.70 7.77 -10.39
CA ARG A 72 13.53 8.85 -9.88
C ARG A 72 12.78 10.15 -9.80
N SER A 73 12.04 10.51 -10.86
CA SER A 73 11.17 11.68 -10.86
C SER A 73 10.16 11.63 -9.69
N ASN A 74 9.49 10.51 -9.52
CA ASN A 74 8.55 10.30 -8.41
C ASN A 74 9.23 10.47 -7.04
N LEU A 75 10.44 9.92 -6.88
CA LEU A 75 11.20 10.06 -5.63
C LEU A 75 11.48 11.53 -5.29
N TYR A 76 11.90 12.34 -6.27
CA TYR A 76 12.19 13.75 -6.04
C TYR A 76 10.93 14.58 -5.83
N MET A 77 9.90 14.32 -6.62
CA MET A 77 8.65 15.09 -6.55
C MET A 77 7.82 14.72 -5.31
N TRP A 78 7.71 13.43 -4.99
CA TRP A 78 6.76 12.89 -4.01
C TRP A 78 7.41 12.19 -2.81
N GLY A 79 8.74 12.13 -2.75
CA GLY A 79 9.49 11.50 -1.66
C GLY A 79 9.48 9.97 -1.69
N TYR A 80 8.78 9.34 -2.63
CA TYR A 80 8.74 7.89 -2.81
C TYR A 80 8.64 7.53 -4.30
N HIS A 81 9.37 6.49 -4.70
CA HIS A 81 9.52 6.16 -6.12
C HIS A 81 8.33 5.37 -6.70
N ARG A 82 7.57 4.65 -5.86
CA ARG A 82 6.43 3.82 -6.30
C ARG A 82 5.10 4.46 -5.92
N VAL A 83 4.84 5.61 -6.51
CA VAL A 83 3.59 6.36 -6.38
C VAL A 83 2.97 6.59 -7.75
N LEU A 84 1.73 7.00 -7.78
CA LEU A 84 0.97 7.36 -8.97
C LEU A 84 0.95 6.22 -9.99
N ASP A 85 1.47 6.42 -11.21
CA ASP A 85 1.44 5.40 -12.26
C ASP A 85 2.35 4.19 -11.96
N SER A 86 3.33 4.36 -11.07
CA SER A 86 4.18 3.29 -10.54
C SER A 86 3.61 2.63 -9.27
N PHE A 87 2.43 3.07 -8.79
CA PHE A 87 1.81 2.51 -7.58
C PHE A 87 1.32 1.08 -7.80
N GLN A 88 1.64 0.24 -6.84
CA GLN A 88 1.16 -1.13 -6.79
C GLN A 88 0.68 -1.45 -5.38
N PHE A 89 -0.65 -1.55 -5.22
CA PHE A 89 -1.21 -1.94 -3.93
C PHE A 89 -0.79 -3.35 -3.54
N HIS A 90 -0.30 -3.50 -2.32
CA HIS A 90 -0.01 -4.80 -1.73
C HIS A 90 -0.06 -4.73 -0.20
N ILE A 91 -0.37 -5.87 0.41
CA ILE A 91 -0.33 -6.08 1.86
C ILE A 91 0.81 -7.06 2.13
N THR A 92 1.92 -6.56 2.66
CA THR A 92 3.12 -7.36 2.94
C THR A 92 2.85 -8.37 4.05
N LEU A 93 3.21 -9.64 3.82
CA LEU A 93 3.01 -10.73 4.77
C LEU A 93 4.33 -11.22 5.39
N THR A 94 5.45 -11.11 4.66
CA THR A 94 6.75 -11.60 5.13
C THR A 94 7.85 -10.57 4.86
N ASP A 95 8.96 -10.73 5.54
CA ASP A 95 10.24 -10.17 5.11
C ASP A 95 10.76 -10.86 3.85
N GLY A 96 11.90 -10.41 3.34
CA GLY A 96 12.55 -11.00 2.18
C GLY A 96 13.02 -12.44 2.48
N ILE A 97 12.74 -13.37 1.57
CA ILE A 97 13.10 -14.78 1.70
C ILE A 97 14.06 -15.16 0.57
N ALA A 98 15.35 -15.30 0.90
CA ALA A 98 16.39 -15.63 -0.07
C ALA A 98 16.40 -17.12 -0.46
N ASP A 99 16.22 -18.01 0.53
CA ASP A 99 16.25 -19.45 0.31
C ASP A 99 15.03 -19.96 -0.45
N ALA A 100 15.26 -20.67 -1.56
CA ALA A 100 14.18 -21.14 -2.44
C ALA A 100 13.31 -22.22 -1.77
N GLY A 101 13.92 -23.11 -0.95
CA GLY A 101 13.19 -24.15 -0.23
C GLY A 101 12.29 -23.58 0.83
N LEU A 102 12.82 -22.64 1.65
CA LEU A 102 12.04 -21.91 2.65
C LEU A 102 10.92 -21.11 1.98
N ARG A 103 11.21 -20.45 0.86
CA ARG A 103 10.20 -19.70 0.09
C ARG A 103 9.04 -20.61 -0.33
N ALA A 104 9.33 -21.78 -0.90
CA ALA A 104 8.30 -22.73 -1.31
C ALA A 104 7.45 -23.20 -0.11
N LEU A 105 8.10 -23.53 1.01
CA LEU A 105 7.43 -23.95 2.24
C LEU A 105 6.53 -22.86 2.82
N VAL A 106 7.04 -21.63 2.94
CA VAL A 106 6.27 -20.48 3.44
C VAL A 106 5.11 -20.17 2.51
N GLY A 107 5.33 -20.19 1.18
CA GLY A 107 4.27 -19.95 0.21
C GLY A 107 3.14 -20.99 0.26
N ALA A 108 3.47 -22.26 0.48
CA ALA A 108 2.48 -23.32 0.66
C ALA A 108 1.69 -23.12 1.98
N GLY A 109 2.39 -22.81 3.08
CA GLY A 109 1.78 -22.50 4.37
C GLY A 109 0.83 -21.32 4.30
N LEU A 110 1.25 -20.23 3.66
CA LEU A 110 0.44 -19.03 3.50
C LEU A 110 -0.82 -19.31 2.67
N ARG A 111 -0.72 -20.04 1.56
CA ARG A 111 -1.89 -20.42 0.75
C ARG A 111 -2.92 -21.18 1.59
N LYS A 112 -2.48 -22.15 2.38
CA LYS A 112 -3.35 -22.91 3.27
C LYS A 112 -3.96 -22.04 4.37
N ALA A 113 -3.17 -21.20 5.00
CA ALA A 113 -3.64 -20.32 6.09
C ALA A 113 -4.62 -19.25 5.62
N LEU A 114 -4.52 -18.82 4.37
CA LEU A 114 -5.35 -17.78 3.77
C LEU A 114 -6.51 -18.35 2.92
N GLU A 115 -6.71 -19.66 2.94
CA GLU A 115 -7.85 -20.29 2.29
C GLU A 115 -9.15 -19.67 2.83
N GLY A 116 -10.04 -19.25 1.93
CA GLY A 116 -11.27 -18.50 2.28
C GLY A 116 -11.09 -16.99 2.50
N VAL A 117 -9.87 -16.50 2.77
CA VAL A 117 -9.59 -15.06 2.82
C VAL A 117 -9.34 -14.51 1.42
N LEU A 118 -8.67 -15.28 0.55
CA LEU A 118 -8.27 -14.85 -0.78
C LEU A 118 -9.48 -14.61 -1.69
N ASP A 119 -10.52 -15.41 -1.55
CA ASP A 119 -11.74 -15.33 -2.35
C ASP A 119 -12.79 -14.38 -1.76
N ALA A 120 -12.57 -13.89 -0.53
CA ALA A 120 -13.47 -12.97 0.11
C ALA A 120 -13.21 -11.52 -0.37
N PRO A 121 -14.27 -10.72 -0.59
CA PRO A 121 -14.10 -9.32 -0.93
C PRO A 121 -13.46 -8.54 0.24
N LEU A 122 -12.46 -7.73 -0.08
CA LEU A 122 -11.86 -6.80 0.88
C LEU A 122 -12.56 -5.44 0.78
N ARG A 123 -13.27 -5.06 1.84
CA ARG A 123 -13.93 -3.76 1.93
C ARG A 123 -12.93 -2.68 2.34
N ILE A 124 -12.86 -1.62 1.57
CA ILE A 124 -12.09 -0.40 1.84
C ILE A 124 -13.08 0.71 2.19
N ASP A 125 -13.12 1.12 3.45
CA ASP A 125 -14.11 2.05 3.96
C ASP A 125 -13.55 3.18 4.82
N ALA A 126 -12.22 3.23 5.00
CA ALA A 126 -11.56 4.24 5.79
C ALA A 126 -10.08 4.39 5.42
N LEU A 127 -9.51 5.53 5.77
CA LEU A 127 -8.07 5.73 5.94
C LEU A 127 -7.71 5.64 7.42
N THR A 128 -6.56 5.09 7.73
CA THR A 128 -6.04 5.08 9.09
C THR A 128 -4.71 5.82 9.14
N LEU A 129 -4.63 6.82 10.03
CA LEU A 129 -3.39 7.51 10.31
C LEU A 129 -2.60 6.72 11.35
N PHE A 130 -1.37 6.36 10.99
CA PHE A 130 -0.43 5.72 11.88
C PHE A 130 0.70 6.69 12.26
N LYS A 131 1.17 6.58 13.49
CA LYS A 131 2.34 7.27 14.02
C LYS A 131 3.40 6.27 14.44
N GLN A 132 4.65 6.58 14.15
CA GLN A 132 5.81 5.89 14.69
C GLN A 132 6.65 6.91 15.47
N GLU A 133 6.87 6.68 16.76
CA GLU A 133 7.62 7.62 17.61
C GLU A 133 9.10 7.73 17.21
N ASN A 134 9.69 6.60 16.87
CA ASN A 134 11.04 6.49 16.31
C ASN A 134 11.18 5.17 15.56
N ARG A 135 12.23 5.00 14.77
CA ARG A 135 12.46 3.83 13.89
C ARG A 135 12.48 2.47 14.61
N ASN A 136 12.68 2.45 15.92
CA ASN A 136 12.77 1.21 16.72
C ASN A 136 11.45 0.88 17.43
N ARG A 137 10.43 1.70 17.27
CA ARG A 137 9.09 1.46 17.84
C ARG A 137 8.13 1.01 16.77
N PRO A 138 7.13 0.20 17.12
CA PRO A 138 6.06 -0.16 16.19
C PRO A 138 5.21 1.05 15.81
N PHE A 139 4.53 0.97 14.69
CA PHE A 139 3.48 1.91 14.34
C PHE A 139 2.27 1.73 15.25
N SER A 140 1.68 2.83 15.67
CA SER A 140 0.40 2.87 16.42
C SER A 140 -0.65 3.63 15.61
N ALA A 141 -1.87 3.12 15.57
CA ALA A 141 -2.99 3.81 14.95
C ALA A 141 -3.38 5.03 15.82
N VAL A 142 -3.42 6.20 15.20
CA VAL A 142 -3.76 7.47 15.85
C VAL A 142 -5.21 7.85 15.59
N ALA A 143 -5.66 7.68 14.34
CA ALA A 143 -7.01 8.01 13.94
C ALA A 143 -7.47 7.12 12.79
N ARG A 144 -8.72 6.68 12.82
CA ARG A 144 -9.42 6.07 11.71
C ARG A 144 -10.42 7.07 11.15
N LEU A 145 -10.29 7.37 9.87
CA LEU A 145 -11.05 8.37 9.13
C LEU A 145 -11.97 7.65 8.16
N PRO A 146 -13.24 7.42 8.50
CA PRO A 146 -14.18 6.70 7.63
C PRO A 146 -14.42 7.49 6.35
N PHE A 147 -14.69 6.77 5.27
CA PHE A 147 -15.15 7.37 4.02
C PHE A 147 -16.55 7.96 4.19
N ALA A 148 -16.95 8.83 3.26
CA ALA A 148 -18.29 9.38 3.24
C ALA A 148 -19.32 8.25 3.09
N ASN A 149 -20.49 8.42 3.70
CA ASN A 149 -21.64 7.56 3.41
C ASN A 149 -22.64 8.30 2.50
N LEU A 150 -23.53 7.55 1.85
CA LEU A 150 -24.51 8.12 0.91
C LEU A 150 -25.45 9.12 1.56
N GLN A 151 -25.69 9.02 2.89
CA GLN A 151 -26.54 9.94 3.62
C GLN A 151 -25.83 11.28 3.83
N THR A 152 -24.57 11.29 4.24
CA THR A 152 -23.78 12.54 4.41
C THR A 152 -23.45 13.23 3.09
N ALA A 153 -23.47 12.51 1.95
CA ALA A 153 -23.27 13.09 0.62
C ALA A 153 -24.52 13.87 0.14
N ARG A 154 -25.72 13.45 0.55
CA ARG A 154 -26.99 14.12 0.17
C ARG A 154 -27.27 15.39 0.99
N GLU A 155 -26.73 15.51 2.18
CA GLU A 155 -26.93 16.71 3.03
C GLU A 155 -26.00 17.88 2.66
N LYS A 156 -25.01 17.64 1.79
CA LYS A 156 -24.02 18.65 1.35
C LYS A 156 -24.19 19.09 -0.12
N ALA A 157 -25.18 18.55 -0.81
CA ALA A 157 -25.53 18.91 -2.18
C ALA A 157 -26.76 19.84 -2.22
#